data_9efd56414efaf8d231b801770607d85a
#
_entry.id   9efd56414efaf8d231b801770607d85a
#
_cell.length_a   1.000
_cell.length_b   1.000
_cell.length_c   1.000
_cell.angle_alpha   90.00
_cell.angle_beta   90.00
_cell.angle_gamma   90.00
#
_symmetry.space_group_name_H-M   'P 1'
#
loop_
_entity.id
_entity.type
_entity.pdbx_description
1 polymer ?
#
loop_
_entity_poly.entity_id
_entity_poly.type
_entity_poly.pdbx_seq_one_letter_code
_entity_poly.pdbx_strand_id
1 'polypeptide(L)'
;MKQLKILAVDDDPFTLKMLEKKLVKEGYDIEKAPDGVEAGKLISQKFYDIIITDLVMPGGVDGMDVLEAAKAKNKETEVILLTAHASVENAVEAMRKGAADYLKKPVNFYELTLRLEKIRSYKKLLKNAQDLREAMDVTERNASQTIQHLEMSVAELQSIVYEVRQVIMSQSIDPKKCVDMVFDIVSS
;
A
#
# COMPACT_ATOMS: atom_id res chain seq x y z
N MET A 1 -8.65 -10.32 5.86
CA MET A 1 -8.05 -8.96 5.85
C MET A 1 -7.14 -8.84 7.06
N LYS A 2 -5.94 -8.25 6.90
CA LYS A 2 -5.04 -7.98 8.03
C LYS A 2 -5.72 -6.99 8.98
N GLN A 3 -5.72 -7.29 10.27
CA GLN A 3 -6.26 -6.44 11.32
C GLN A 3 -5.43 -5.16 11.40
N LEU A 4 -6.06 -3.99 11.48
CA LEU A 4 -5.32 -2.73 11.63
C LEU A 4 -4.70 -2.65 13.02
N LYS A 5 -3.44 -2.23 13.06
CA LYS A 5 -2.68 -2.06 14.31
C LYS A 5 -2.84 -0.65 14.85
N ILE A 6 -3.26 -0.55 16.09
CA ILE A 6 -3.44 0.72 16.80
C ILE A 6 -2.43 0.81 17.94
N LEU A 7 -1.77 1.95 18.08
CA LEU A 7 -1.07 2.35 19.29
C LEU A 7 -1.94 3.35 20.05
N ALA A 8 -2.31 3.03 21.29
CA ALA A 8 -2.98 3.95 22.19
C ALA A 8 -1.98 4.53 23.19
N VAL A 9 -1.92 5.86 23.30
CA VAL A 9 -0.97 6.57 24.14
C VAL A 9 -1.75 7.49 25.09
N ASP A 10 -1.66 7.25 26.38
CA ASP A 10 -2.37 8.05 27.39
C ASP A 10 -1.72 7.77 28.76
N ASP A 11 -1.52 8.79 29.59
CA ASP A 11 -0.95 8.63 30.93
C ASP A 11 -1.98 8.11 31.94
N ASP A 12 -3.29 8.16 31.60
CA ASP A 12 -4.33 7.55 32.40
C ASP A 12 -4.54 6.08 32.04
N PRO A 13 -4.17 5.13 32.94
CA PRO A 13 -4.32 3.70 32.68
C PRO A 13 -5.79 3.28 32.52
N PHE A 14 -6.75 4.04 33.04
CA PHE A 14 -8.17 3.77 32.86
C PHE A 14 -8.58 4.05 31.42
N THR A 15 -8.16 5.17 30.85
CA THR A 15 -8.38 5.50 29.42
C THR A 15 -7.80 4.44 28.51
N LEU A 16 -6.53 4.01 28.73
CA LEU A 16 -5.90 2.93 27.96
C LEU A 16 -6.69 1.62 28.03
N LYS A 17 -7.16 1.24 29.23
CA LYS A 17 -7.97 0.01 29.41
C LYS A 17 -9.32 0.10 28.70
N MET A 18 -9.96 1.27 28.72
CA MET A 18 -11.23 1.51 28.05
C MET A 18 -11.07 1.47 26.52
N LEU A 19 -10.04 2.10 25.98
CA LEU A 19 -9.69 2.05 24.55
C LEU A 19 -9.44 0.59 24.13
N GLU A 20 -8.59 -0.13 24.85
CA GLU A 20 -8.29 -1.54 24.58
C GLU A 20 -9.57 -2.38 24.52
N LYS A 21 -10.38 -2.35 25.59
CA LYS A 21 -11.62 -3.14 25.68
C LYS A 21 -12.58 -2.87 24.53
N LYS A 22 -12.73 -1.61 24.12
CA LYS A 22 -13.63 -1.21 23.05
C LYS A 22 -13.10 -1.57 21.69
N LEU A 23 -11.84 -1.26 21.41
CA LEU A 23 -11.25 -1.42 20.08
C LEU A 23 -10.95 -2.89 19.75
N VAL A 24 -10.55 -3.69 20.73
CA VAL A 24 -10.41 -5.15 20.55
C VAL A 24 -11.76 -5.77 20.15
N LYS A 25 -12.87 -5.33 20.78
CA LYS A 25 -14.23 -5.79 20.41
C LYS A 25 -14.60 -5.43 18.97
N GLU A 26 -14.12 -4.30 18.47
CA GLU A 26 -14.32 -3.85 17.08
C GLU A 26 -13.34 -4.49 16.09
N GLY A 27 -12.48 -5.40 16.57
CA GLY A 27 -11.56 -6.17 15.72
C GLY A 27 -10.27 -5.42 15.37
N TYR A 28 -9.79 -4.52 16.21
CA TYR A 28 -8.48 -3.89 16.06
C TYR A 28 -7.42 -4.62 16.91
N ASP A 29 -6.17 -4.63 16.41
CA ASP A 29 -5.00 -5.05 17.17
C ASP A 29 -4.42 -3.81 17.88
N ILE A 30 -4.44 -3.82 19.23
CA ILE A 30 -4.07 -2.63 20.02
C ILE A 30 -2.88 -2.89 20.91
N GLU A 31 -1.92 -1.98 20.85
CA GLU A 31 -0.79 -1.87 21.75
C GLU A 31 -0.91 -0.55 22.54
N LYS A 32 -0.38 -0.50 23.75
CA LYS A 32 -0.53 0.64 24.66
C LYS A 32 0.82 1.21 25.05
N ALA A 33 0.90 2.53 25.18
CA ALA A 33 2.02 3.24 25.77
C ALA A 33 1.51 4.18 26.86
N PRO A 34 2.13 4.20 28.05
CA PRO A 34 1.70 5.03 29.17
C PRO A 34 2.17 6.48 29.07
N ASP A 35 3.02 6.80 28.10
CA ASP A 35 3.58 8.14 27.88
C ASP A 35 4.16 8.30 26.48
N GLY A 36 4.51 9.54 26.13
CA GLY A 36 5.07 9.86 24.80
C GLY A 36 6.48 9.27 24.56
N VAL A 37 7.26 9.05 25.61
CA VAL A 37 8.61 8.48 25.51
C VAL A 37 8.52 7.01 25.10
N GLU A 38 7.66 6.24 25.75
CA GLU A 38 7.43 4.84 25.38
C GLU A 38 6.77 4.73 24.00
N ALA A 39 5.84 5.64 23.69
CA ALA A 39 5.26 5.72 22.33
C ALA A 39 6.33 5.93 21.26
N GLY A 40 7.28 6.86 21.49
CA GLY A 40 8.39 7.11 20.56
C GLY A 40 9.27 5.87 20.34
N LYS A 41 9.57 5.11 21.39
CA LYS A 41 10.32 3.84 21.28
C LYS A 41 9.54 2.81 20.43
N LEU A 42 8.26 2.62 20.71
CA LEU A 42 7.41 1.70 19.98
C LEU A 42 7.28 2.09 18.50
N ILE A 43 7.07 3.36 18.20
CA ILE A 43 7.02 3.91 16.84
C ILE A 43 8.33 3.66 16.09
N SER A 44 9.48 3.82 16.76
CA SER A 44 10.78 3.57 16.13
C SER A 44 10.97 2.11 15.71
N GLN A 45 10.43 1.17 16.46
CA GLN A 45 10.61 -0.28 16.29
C GLN A 45 9.56 -0.95 15.40
N LYS A 46 8.32 -0.42 15.40
CA LYS A 46 7.15 -1.06 14.78
C LYS A 46 6.39 -0.07 13.90
N PHE A 47 5.58 -0.61 12.99
CA PHE A 47 4.61 0.17 12.21
C PHE A 47 3.21 0.02 12.80
N TYR A 48 2.53 1.16 12.92
CA TYR A 48 1.13 1.24 13.31
C TYR A 48 0.33 1.88 12.19
N ASP A 49 -0.88 1.36 11.98
CA ASP A 49 -1.82 1.92 11.01
C ASP A 49 -2.46 3.20 11.54
N ILE A 50 -2.73 3.20 12.87
CA ILE A 50 -3.39 4.29 13.56
C ILE A 50 -2.71 4.49 14.92
N ILE A 51 -2.55 5.76 15.32
CA ILE A 51 -2.12 6.13 16.67
C ILE A 51 -3.22 6.99 17.27
N ILE A 52 -3.63 6.67 18.49
CA ILE A 52 -4.57 7.46 19.28
C ILE A 52 -3.79 7.94 20.50
N THR A 53 -3.53 9.24 20.60
CA THR A 53 -2.68 9.80 21.67
C THR A 53 -3.37 10.91 22.43
N ASP A 54 -3.21 10.94 23.75
CA ASP A 54 -3.51 12.18 24.50
C ASP A 54 -2.59 13.29 24.01
N LEU A 55 -3.13 14.50 23.97
CA LEU A 55 -2.37 15.70 23.62
C LEU A 55 -1.42 16.11 24.77
N VAL A 56 -1.89 16.04 26.01
CA VAL A 56 -1.15 16.51 27.18
C VAL A 56 -0.78 15.34 28.07
N MET A 57 0.50 15.04 28.10
CA MET A 57 1.05 13.98 28.93
C MET A 57 2.24 14.47 29.75
N PRO A 58 2.46 13.93 30.95
CA PRO A 58 3.64 14.26 31.74
C PRO A 58 4.92 13.70 31.10
N GLY A 59 6.09 14.27 31.43
CA GLY A 59 7.37 13.71 30.99
C GLY A 59 8.03 14.39 29.79
N GLY A 60 7.49 15.53 29.33
CA GLY A 60 8.15 16.41 28.34
C GLY A 60 8.03 15.95 26.88
N VAL A 61 7.35 14.84 26.60
CA VAL A 61 6.97 14.40 25.25
C VAL A 61 5.44 14.37 25.20
N ASP A 62 4.85 15.26 24.45
CA ASP A 62 3.40 15.41 24.34
C ASP A 62 2.83 14.68 23.10
N GLY A 63 1.51 14.79 22.90
CA GLY A 63 0.84 14.15 21.76
C GLY A 63 1.21 14.77 20.40
N MET A 64 1.70 16.01 20.37
CA MET A 64 2.19 16.63 19.14
C MET A 64 3.55 16.07 18.75
N ASP A 65 4.42 15.78 19.73
CA ASP A 65 5.69 15.09 19.49
C ASP A 65 5.47 13.67 18.98
N VAL A 66 4.47 12.96 19.54
CA VAL A 66 4.06 11.63 19.07
C VAL A 66 3.56 11.69 17.64
N LEU A 67 2.76 12.69 17.28
CA LEU A 67 2.29 12.92 15.89
C LEU A 67 3.47 13.11 14.94
N GLU A 68 4.41 13.99 15.30
CA GLU A 68 5.59 14.27 14.47
C GLU A 68 6.45 13.01 14.29
N ALA A 69 6.73 12.28 15.37
CA ALA A 69 7.48 11.03 15.32
C ALA A 69 6.79 9.98 14.42
N ALA A 70 5.46 9.86 14.52
CA ALA A 70 4.68 8.95 13.69
C ALA A 70 4.76 9.30 12.20
N LYS A 71 4.56 10.58 11.85
CA LYS A 71 4.59 11.05 10.46
C LYS A 71 6.00 11.03 9.86
N ALA A 72 7.03 11.27 10.67
CA ALA A 72 8.43 11.12 10.24
C ALA A 72 8.78 9.65 9.92
N LYS A 73 8.26 8.70 10.71
CA LYS A 73 8.48 7.25 10.49
C LYS A 73 7.68 6.73 9.30
N ASN A 74 6.41 7.09 9.21
CA ASN A 74 5.52 6.67 8.13
C ASN A 74 4.38 7.68 7.93
N LYS A 75 4.39 8.36 6.78
CA LYS A 75 3.36 9.36 6.42
C LYS A 75 1.94 8.79 6.34
N GLU A 76 1.80 7.47 6.11
CA GLU A 76 0.51 6.78 6.03
C GLU A 76 -0.08 6.39 7.40
N THR A 77 0.66 6.56 8.50
CA THR A 77 0.13 6.37 9.84
C THR A 77 -0.86 7.47 10.15
N GLU A 78 -2.10 7.11 10.46
CA GLU A 78 -3.13 8.05 10.84
C GLU A 78 -3.07 8.34 12.34
N VAL A 79 -3.07 9.62 12.73
CA VAL A 79 -2.94 10.00 14.14
C VAL A 79 -4.19 10.77 14.57
N ILE A 80 -4.84 10.29 15.63
CA ILE A 80 -5.99 10.94 16.29
C ILE A 80 -5.51 11.46 17.65
N LEU A 81 -5.65 12.78 17.85
CA LEU A 81 -5.32 13.42 19.12
C LEU A 81 -6.56 13.47 20.01
N LEU A 82 -6.38 13.11 21.28
CA LEU A 82 -7.37 13.26 22.34
C LEU A 82 -6.98 14.43 23.26
N THR A 83 -7.92 15.21 23.74
CA THR A 83 -7.63 16.33 24.63
C THR A 83 -8.75 16.64 25.61
N ALA A 84 -8.41 16.99 26.83
CA ALA A 84 -9.35 17.53 27.80
C ALA A 84 -9.75 19.00 27.48
N HIS A 85 -8.83 19.74 26.85
CA HIS A 85 -9.00 21.17 26.55
C HIS A 85 -8.89 21.40 25.04
N ALA A 86 -10.03 21.26 24.35
CA ALA A 86 -10.08 21.52 22.92
C ALA A 86 -10.03 23.05 22.69
N SER A 87 -8.99 23.53 21.97
CA SER A 87 -8.94 24.86 21.40
C SER A 87 -8.89 24.80 19.88
N VAL A 88 -9.36 25.85 19.24
CA VAL A 88 -9.32 25.92 17.77
C VAL A 88 -7.88 26.00 17.28
N GLU A 89 -7.02 26.70 18.02
CA GLU A 89 -5.61 26.87 17.68
C GLU A 89 -4.87 25.56 17.68
N ASN A 90 -5.02 24.75 18.74
CA ASN A 90 -4.38 23.44 18.85
C ASN A 90 -4.90 22.47 17.79
N ALA A 91 -6.21 22.51 17.49
CA ALA A 91 -6.78 21.68 16.44
C ALA A 91 -6.22 22.05 15.05
N VAL A 92 -6.13 23.35 14.74
CA VAL A 92 -5.55 23.83 13.48
C VAL A 92 -4.08 23.43 13.35
N GLU A 93 -3.31 23.55 14.44
CA GLU A 93 -1.90 23.14 14.44
C GLU A 93 -1.75 21.65 14.21
N ALA A 94 -2.53 20.82 14.93
CA ALA A 94 -2.55 19.37 14.75
C ALA A 94 -2.85 18.95 13.30
N MET A 95 -3.88 19.59 12.70
CA MET A 95 -4.24 19.31 11.30
C MET A 95 -3.13 19.73 10.33
N ARG A 96 -2.47 20.87 10.55
CA ARG A 96 -1.31 21.30 9.73
C ARG A 96 -0.14 20.34 9.81
N LYS A 97 0.09 19.72 10.98
CA LYS A 97 1.11 18.68 11.18
C LYS A 97 0.69 17.30 10.66
N GLY A 98 -0.53 17.18 10.13
CA GLY A 98 -1.02 15.95 9.48
C GLY A 98 -1.78 14.99 10.40
N ALA A 99 -2.35 15.48 11.51
CA ALA A 99 -3.30 14.68 12.28
C ALA A 99 -4.52 14.33 11.44
N ALA A 100 -5.02 13.11 11.60
CA ALA A 100 -6.23 12.66 10.94
C ALA A 100 -7.48 13.22 11.59
N ASP A 101 -7.44 13.41 12.92
CA ASP A 101 -8.53 14.01 13.67
C ASP A 101 -8.10 14.48 15.07
N TYR A 102 -8.99 15.26 15.71
CA TYR A 102 -8.77 15.86 17.02
C TYR A 102 -10.07 15.79 17.83
N LEU A 103 -10.09 14.97 18.88
CA LEU A 103 -11.27 14.65 19.65
C LEU A 103 -11.18 15.14 21.10
N LYS A 104 -12.29 15.62 21.63
CA LYS A 104 -12.39 16.06 23.02
C LYS A 104 -12.61 14.89 23.98
N LYS A 105 -11.89 14.89 25.11
CA LYS A 105 -12.21 14.01 26.25
C LYS A 105 -13.41 14.60 27.04
N PRO A 106 -14.30 13.76 27.63
CA PRO A 106 -14.27 12.31 27.66
C PRO A 106 -14.52 11.70 26.29
N VAL A 107 -13.78 10.63 25.94
CA VAL A 107 -13.84 10.01 24.62
C VAL A 107 -15.24 9.48 24.33
N ASN A 108 -15.88 10.05 23.31
CA ASN A 108 -17.10 9.50 22.75
C ASN A 108 -16.73 8.32 21.83
N PHE A 109 -16.91 7.10 22.34
CA PHE A 109 -16.53 5.89 21.60
C PHE A 109 -17.31 5.70 20.30
N TYR A 110 -18.54 6.17 20.21
CA TYR A 110 -19.29 6.15 18.96
C TYR A 110 -18.62 7.03 17.89
N GLU A 111 -18.25 8.24 18.29
CA GLU A 111 -17.54 9.16 17.41
C GLU A 111 -16.18 8.62 16.99
N LEU A 112 -15.38 8.10 17.95
CA LEU A 112 -14.11 7.47 17.67
C LEU A 112 -14.25 6.31 16.69
N THR A 113 -15.23 5.42 16.88
CA THR A 113 -15.48 4.28 15.98
C THR A 113 -15.79 4.74 14.56
N LEU A 114 -16.63 5.77 14.39
CA LEU A 114 -16.91 6.35 13.07
C LEU A 114 -15.66 6.86 12.36
N ARG A 115 -14.74 7.51 13.11
CA ARG A 115 -13.45 7.99 12.56
C ARG A 115 -12.56 6.82 12.13
N LEU A 116 -12.46 5.81 12.98
CA LEU A 116 -11.68 4.61 12.70
C LEU A 116 -12.22 3.83 11.50
N GLU A 117 -13.54 3.72 11.34
CA GLU A 117 -14.17 3.10 10.18
C GLU A 117 -13.88 3.87 8.89
N LYS A 118 -13.90 5.19 8.94
CA LYS A 118 -13.52 6.04 7.80
C LYS A 118 -12.07 5.79 7.40
N ILE A 119 -11.15 5.76 8.36
CA ILE A 119 -9.73 5.45 8.13
C ILE A 119 -9.57 4.03 7.55
N ARG A 120 -10.25 3.04 8.12
CA ARG A 120 -10.25 1.65 7.64
C ARG A 120 -10.70 1.56 6.19
N SER A 121 -11.79 2.23 5.85
CA SER A 121 -12.34 2.24 4.50
C SER A 121 -11.40 2.90 3.50
N TYR A 122 -10.79 4.01 3.88
CA TYR A 122 -9.80 4.71 3.07
C TYR A 122 -8.54 3.86 2.81
N LYS A 123 -7.97 3.26 3.86
CA LYS A 123 -6.80 2.36 3.72
C LYS A 123 -7.12 1.13 2.86
N LYS A 124 -8.34 0.58 2.97
CA LYS A 124 -8.79 -0.51 2.10
C LYS A 124 -8.85 -0.09 0.64
N LEU A 125 -9.38 1.10 0.36
CA LEU A 125 -9.47 1.63 -1.00
C LEU A 125 -8.08 1.85 -1.60
N LEU A 126 -7.15 2.45 -0.86
CA LEU A 126 -5.77 2.64 -1.29
C LEU A 126 -5.09 1.31 -1.62
N LYS A 127 -5.24 0.32 -0.74
CA LYS A 127 -4.66 -1.01 -0.98
C LYS A 127 -5.24 -1.67 -2.24
N ASN A 128 -6.57 -1.63 -2.43
CA ASN A 128 -7.19 -2.19 -3.62
C ASN A 128 -6.71 -1.50 -4.91
N ALA A 129 -6.53 -0.17 -4.87
CA ALA A 129 -6.00 0.58 -6.01
C ALA A 129 -4.54 0.19 -6.33
N GLN A 130 -3.72 -0.06 -5.31
CA GLN A 130 -2.35 -0.50 -5.45
C GLN A 130 -2.28 -1.93 -6.01
N ASP A 131 -3.05 -2.86 -5.44
CA ASP A 131 -3.14 -4.25 -5.92
C ASP A 131 -3.60 -4.31 -7.40
N LEU A 132 -4.57 -3.45 -7.80
CA LEU A 132 -5.03 -3.35 -9.18
C LEU A 132 -3.92 -2.82 -10.11
N ARG A 133 -3.19 -1.80 -9.68
CA ARG A 133 -2.08 -1.24 -10.46
C ARG A 133 -0.98 -2.29 -10.69
N GLU A 134 -0.58 -3.02 -9.65
CA GLU A 134 0.40 -4.11 -9.77
C GLU A 134 -0.07 -5.20 -10.75
N ALA A 135 -1.36 -5.57 -10.71
CA ALA A 135 -1.93 -6.54 -11.64
C ALA A 135 -1.90 -6.02 -13.10
N MET A 136 -2.19 -4.74 -13.32
CA MET A 136 -2.10 -4.12 -14.65
C MET A 136 -0.67 -4.12 -15.18
N ASP A 137 0.32 -3.75 -14.36
CA ASP A 137 1.74 -3.75 -14.74
C ASP A 137 2.23 -5.15 -15.15
N VAL A 138 1.79 -6.19 -14.44
CA VAL A 138 2.11 -7.60 -14.80
C VAL A 138 1.47 -7.97 -16.14
N THR A 139 0.21 -7.60 -16.36
CA THR A 139 -0.50 -7.90 -17.61
C THR A 139 0.15 -7.21 -18.81
N GLU A 140 0.54 -5.95 -18.66
CA GLU A 140 1.22 -5.18 -19.70
C GLU A 140 2.58 -5.79 -20.07
N ARG A 141 3.39 -6.20 -19.08
CA ARG A 141 4.67 -6.90 -19.33
C ARG A 141 4.46 -8.19 -20.10
N ASN A 142 3.47 -9.01 -19.69
CA ASN A 142 3.19 -10.26 -20.37
C ASN A 142 2.72 -10.04 -21.82
N ALA A 143 1.87 -9.04 -22.07
CA ALA A 143 1.43 -8.67 -23.41
C ALA A 143 2.62 -8.23 -24.28
N SER A 144 3.52 -7.38 -23.74
CA SER A 144 4.72 -6.94 -24.46
C SER A 144 5.65 -8.10 -24.83
N GLN A 145 5.87 -9.05 -23.92
CA GLN A 145 6.67 -10.25 -24.20
C GLN A 145 6.03 -11.11 -25.29
N THR A 146 4.71 -11.28 -25.26
CA THR A 146 3.99 -12.04 -26.27
C THR A 146 4.10 -11.38 -27.64
N ILE A 147 3.97 -10.06 -27.71
CA ILE A 147 4.12 -9.30 -28.96
C ILE A 147 5.52 -9.49 -29.52
N GLN A 148 6.58 -9.32 -28.71
CA GLN A 148 7.96 -9.54 -29.16
C GLN A 148 8.18 -10.96 -29.71
N HIS A 149 7.63 -11.96 -29.03
CA HIS A 149 7.74 -13.34 -29.51
C HIS A 149 7.04 -13.55 -30.85
N LEU A 150 5.83 -12.97 -31.02
CA LEU A 150 5.12 -13.03 -32.28
C LEU A 150 5.85 -12.30 -33.40
N GLU A 151 6.43 -11.14 -33.13
CA GLU A 151 7.22 -10.37 -34.11
C GLU A 151 8.45 -11.19 -34.59
N MET A 152 9.16 -11.86 -33.66
CA MET A 152 10.27 -12.74 -34.01
C MET A 152 9.79 -13.91 -34.89
N SER A 153 8.69 -14.59 -34.54
CA SER A 153 8.14 -15.68 -35.32
C SER A 153 7.68 -15.26 -36.71
N VAL A 154 7.09 -14.05 -36.83
CA VAL A 154 6.71 -13.49 -38.14
C VAL A 154 7.95 -13.21 -38.99
N ALA A 155 9.01 -12.64 -38.42
CA ALA A 155 10.26 -12.39 -39.16
C ALA A 155 10.91 -13.69 -39.64
N GLU A 156 10.92 -14.73 -38.81
CA GLU A 156 11.42 -16.07 -39.18
C GLU A 156 10.61 -16.68 -40.34
N LEU A 157 9.28 -16.66 -40.26
CA LEU A 157 8.41 -17.13 -41.34
C LEU A 157 8.60 -16.34 -42.64
N GLN A 158 8.80 -15.02 -42.55
CA GLN A 158 9.08 -14.17 -43.71
C GLN A 158 10.40 -14.55 -44.38
N SER A 159 11.43 -14.90 -43.59
CA SER A 159 12.72 -15.38 -44.11
C SER A 159 12.55 -16.68 -44.87
N ILE A 160 11.85 -17.66 -44.28
CA ILE A 160 11.54 -18.96 -44.90
C ILE A 160 10.79 -18.76 -46.23
N VAL A 161 9.75 -17.92 -46.23
CA VAL A 161 8.97 -17.63 -47.46
C VAL A 161 9.86 -16.99 -48.53
N TYR A 162 10.76 -16.09 -48.15
CA TYR A 162 11.70 -15.49 -49.08
C TYR A 162 12.64 -16.51 -49.70
N GLU A 163 13.21 -17.40 -48.90
CA GLU A 163 14.11 -18.47 -49.38
C GLU A 163 13.40 -19.44 -50.30
N VAL A 164 12.21 -19.89 -49.91
CA VAL A 164 11.36 -20.78 -50.77
C VAL A 164 11.06 -20.07 -52.12
N ARG A 165 10.71 -18.77 -52.11
CA ARG A 165 10.46 -18.01 -53.30
C ARG A 165 11.70 -17.93 -54.22
N GLN A 166 12.91 -17.79 -53.68
CA GLN A 166 14.15 -17.74 -54.44
C GLN A 166 14.41 -19.10 -55.13
N VAL A 167 14.17 -20.21 -54.44
CA VAL A 167 14.31 -21.55 -54.97
C VAL A 167 13.32 -21.78 -56.16
N ILE A 168 12.07 -21.37 -55.98
CA ILE A 168 11.04 -21.54 -57.05
C ILE A 168 11.33 -20.64 -58.27
N MET A 169 11.87 -19.46 -58.09
CA MET A 169 12.15 -18.49 -59.16
C MET A 169 13.46 -18.82 -59.91
N SER A 170 14.32 -19.64 -59.38
CA SER A 170 15.54 -20.08 -60.05
C SER A 170 15.20 -21.03 -61.22
N GLN A 171 15.12 -20.51 -62.46
CA GLN A 171 14.71 -21.19 -63.69
C GLN A 171 15.62 -22.36 -64.18
N SER A 172 16.64 -22.75 -63.37
CA SER A 172 17.66 -23.73 -63.75
C SER A 172 17.59 -25.06 -62.96
N ILE A 173 16.59 -25.24 -62.10
CA ILE A 173 16.55 -26.44 -61.23
C ILE A 173 15.47 -27.40 -61.74
N ASP A 174 15.85 -28.72 -61.84
CA ASP A 174 14.93 -29.81 -62.07
C ASP A 174 13.79 -29.76 -61.04
N PRO A 175 12.50 -29.85 -61.46
CA PRO A 175 11.34 -29.74 -60.57
C PRO A 175 11.40 -30.67 -59.35
N LYS A 176 12.03 -31.82 -59.50
CA LYS A 176 12.18 -32.81 -58.40
C LYS A 176 13.16 -32.31 -57.30
N LYS A 177 14.29 -31.73 -57.72
CA LYS A 177 15.26 -31.11 -56.80
C LYS A 177 14.73 -29.86 -56.13
N CYS A 178 13.86 -29.11 -56.84
CA CYS A 178 13.23 -27.93 -56.27
C CYS A 178 12.32 -28.27 -55.07
N VAL A 179 11.55 -29.38 -55.18
CA VAL A 179 10.71 -29.86 -54.09
C VAL A 179 11.52 -30.29 -52.87
N ASP A 180 12.63 -31.02 -53.08
CA ASP A 180 13.51 -31.48 -52.00
C ASP A 180 14.14 -30.28 -51.26
N MET A 181 14.64 -29.27 -51.97
CA MET A 181 15.21 -28.06 -51.40
C MET A 181 14.18 -27.22 -50.60
N VAL A 182 12.95 -27.13 -51.11
CA VAL A 182 11.86 -26.43 -50.37
C VAL A 182 11.52 -27.19 -49.08
N PHE A 183 11.49 -28.53 -49.16
CA PHE A 183 11.22 -29.35 -47.99
C PHE A 183 12.28 -29.21 -46.91
N ASP A 184 13.56 -29.15 -47.27
CA ASP A 184 14.67 -28.92 -46.32
C ASP A 184 14.58 -27.57 -45.62
N ILE A 185 14.23 -26.47 -46.37
CA ILE A 185 14.07 -25.14 -45.82
C ILE A 185 12.91 -25.07 -44.80
N VAL A 186 11.80 -25.74 -45.05
CA VAL A 186 10.62 -25.69 -44.18
C VAL A 186 10.77 -26.63 -42.97
N SER A 187 11.71 -27.58 -43.04
CA SER A 187 11.96 -28.58 -41.97
C SER A 187 13.11 -28.23 -41.04
N SER A 188 13.85 -27.16 -41.34
CA SER A 188 14.95 -26.61 -40.53
C SER A 188 14.47 -25.56 -39.53
#